data_be8ad6e8a0010ffe460edfb24bd4ff2f
#
_entry.id   be8ad6e8a0010ffe460edfb24bd4ff2f
#
_cell.length_a   1.000
_cell.length_b   1.000
_cell.length_c   1.000
_cell.angle_alpha   90.00
_cell.angle_beta   90.00
_cell.angle_gamma   90.00
#
_symmetry.space_group_name_H-M   'P 1'
#
loop_
_entity.id
_entity.type
_entity.pdbx_description
1 polymer ?
#
loop_
_entity_poly.entity_id
_entity_poly.type
_entity_poly.pdbx_seq_one_letter_code
_entity_poly.pdbx_strand_id
1 'polypeptide(L)'
;MMKATLIAIASLLLAQNAGAPGWESQPSGTNIRFRGVSAVSRMVAWASGERGTYARTTDGGRTWTVGQVPGAAELDFRDVDAFDADTAYLLSIGEGEKSRIYKTTDGGASWQLQFKSSRPAAFFDAMAFWDRDHGIAMSDPVEGRFLVITTSDGGRTWRETPREGMPPALEGEGGFAASGTCITVEGRRNAWFGTGGTSGARVFRSTDGGRTWAVAATPVAHGKSAGIFSVAFRDARRGVAVGGDYTKESESKNNAAVTRDGGRTWISVGDARPNGYRSCVAYVRGAGDAMLVAVGPTGSDYSTDAGASWRSFGAEGFHTASFTRAGGGAAGWAAGERGRIAKYTGAARN
;
A
#
# COMPACT_ATOMS: atom_id res chain seq x y z
N MET A 1 -66.74 26.34 -26.83
CA MET A 1 -66.18 25.52 -25.75
C MET A 1 -64.88 24.89 -26.23
N MET A 2 -63.71 25.51 -26.00
CA MET A 2 -62.43 25.00 -26.34
C MET A 2 -61.83 24.32 -25.09
N LYS A 3 -61.50 23.02 -25.17
CA LYS A 3 -60.81 22.30 -24.13
C LYS A 3 -59.32 22.50 -24.32
N ALA A 4 -58.68 23.16 -23.39
CA ALA A 4 -57.21 23.25 -23.31
C ALA A 4 -56.63 21.98 -22.65
N THR A 5 -55.83 21.25 -23.40
CA THR A 5 -55.08 20.08 -22.90
C THR A 5 -53.76 20.57 -22.32
N LEU A 6 -53.60 20.48 -21.00
CA LEU A 6 -52.32 20.70 -20.34
C LEU A 6 -51.44 19.49 -20.60
N ILE A 7 -50.32 19.70 -21.29
CA ILE A 7 -49.20 18.73 -21.37
C ILE A 7 -48.28 19.01 -20.21
N ALA A 8 -48.27 18.11 -19.22
CA ALA A 8 -47.30 18.12 -18.15
C ALA A 8 -45.97 17.53 -18.66
N ILE A 9 -44.95 18.38 -18.82
CA ILE A 9 -43.59 17.96 -19.12
C ILE A 9 -42.97 17.51 -17.79
N ALA A 10 -42.89 16.20 -17.58
CA ALA A 10 -42.13 15.63 -16.50
C ALA A 10 -40.63 15.76 -16.82
N SER A 11 -39.97 16.74 -16.23
CA SER A 11 -38.50 16.85 -16.26
C SER A 11 -37.91 15.74 -15.42
N LEU A 12 -37.45 14.67 -16.06
CA LEU A 12 -36.62 13.64 -15.43
C LEU A 12 -35.28 14.27 -15.10
N LEU A 13 -35.07 14.68 -13.87
CA LEU A 13 -33.75 14.98 -13.30
C LEU A 13 -32.98 13.66 -13.25
N LEU A 14 -32.16 13.41 -14.26
CA LEU A 14 -31.07 12.45 -14.19
C LEU A 14 -30.08 12.97 -13.11
N ALA A 15 -30.26 12.49 -11.89
CA ALA A 15 -29.20 12.56 -10.89
C ALA A 15 -28.01 11.83 -11.53
N GLN A 16 -26.99 12.59 -11.95
CA GLN A 16 -25.70 12.03 -12.30
C GLN A 16 -25.16 11.36 -11.03
N ASN A 17 -25.35 10.06 -10.93
CA ASN A 17 -24.64 9.23 -9.97
C ASN A 17 -23.15 9.44 -10.27
N ALA A 18 -22.46 10.21 -9.44
CA ALA A 18 -21.01 10.13 -9.37
C ALA A 18 -20.71 8.64 -9.23
N GLY A 19 -20.08 8.03 -10.26
CA GLY A 19 -19.97 6.59 -10.38
C GLY A 19 -19.42 5.97 -9.11
N ALA A 20 -20.08 4.93 -8.62
CA ALA A 20 -19.61 4.18 -7.47
C ALA A 20 -18.18 3.70 -7.72
N PRO A 21 -17.35 3.52 -6.67
CA PRO A 21 -16.04 2.92 -6.80
C PRO A 21 -16.12 1.59 -7.56
N GLY A 22 -15.14 1.33 -8.44
CA GLY A 22 -15.08 0.12 -9.24
C GLY A 22 -13.66 -0.17 -9.72
N TRP A 23 -13.47 -1.36 -10.23
CA TRP A 23 -12.25 -1.80 -10.88
C TRP A 23 -12.55 -2.21 -12.33
N GLU A 24 -11.73 -1.75 -13.26
CA GLU A 24 -11.71 -2.17 -14.65
C GLU A 24 -10.51 -3.06 -14.87
N SER A 25 -10.75 -4.34 -15.18
CA SER A 25 -9.68 -5.32 -15.41
C SER A 25 -8.83 -4.94 -16.62
N GLN A 26 -7.52 -5.08 -16.49
CA GLN A 26 -6.55 -4.79 -17.55
C GLN A 26 -5.70 -6.02 -17.84
N PRO A 27 -5.50 -6.40 -19.12
CA PRO A 27 -4.68 -7.55 -19.48
C PRO A 27 -3.20 -7.21 -19.23
N SER A 28 -2.57 -7.90 -18.29
CA SER A 28 -1.13 -7.75 -18.03
C SER A 28 -0.25 -8.56 -18.98
N GLY A 29 -0.81 -9.53 -19.68
CA GLY A 29 -0.06 -10.44 -20.56
C GLY A 29 0.75 -11.52 -19.83
N THR A 30 0.56 -11.70 -18.51
CA THR A 30 1.28 -12.68 -17.68
C THR A 30 0.37 -13.36 -16.66
N ASN A 31 0.82 -14.47 -16.09
CA ASN A 31 0.18 -15.17 -14.96
C ASN A 31 0.95 -14.98 -13.64
N ILE A 32 1.91 -14.08 -13.60
CA ILE A 32 2.71 -13.79 -12.40
C ILE A 32 1.81 -13.21 -11.29
N ARG A 33 2.05 -13.64 -10.08
CA ARG A 33 1.43 -13.04 -8.89
C ARG A 33 2.08 -11.69 -8.60
N PHE A 34 1.32 -10.61 -8.74
CA PHE A 34 1.76 -9.27 -8.36
C PHE A 34 1.46 -8.97 -6.89
N ARG A 35 2.42 -8.29 -6.23
CA ARG A 35 2.34 -7.99 -4.80
C ARG A 35 2.54 -6.51 -4.47
N GLY A 36 3.20 -5.74 -5.32
CA GLY A 36 3.36 -4.30 -5.22
C GLY A 36 2.76 -3.59 -6.42
N VAL A 37 2.24 -2.39 -6.22
CA VAL A 37 1.82 -1.47 -7.28
C VAL A 37 2.10 -0.02 -6.88
N SER A 38 2.63 0.77 -7.81
CA SER A 38 2.91 2.20 -7.64
C SER A 38 2.24 3.00 -8.75
N ALA A 39 1.22 3.78 -8.40
CA ALA A 39 0.50 4.66 -9.31
C ALA A 39 1.18 6.04 -9.36
N VAL A 40 1.88 6.32 -10.44
CA VAL A 40 2.62 7.58 -10.62
C VAL A 40 1.71 8.69 -11.15
N SER A 41 0.93 8.39 -12.18
CA SER A 41 0.01 9.33 -12.83
C SER A 41 -1.17 8.59 -13.44
N ARG A 42 -2.11 9.28 -14.07
CA ARG A 42 -3.21 8.64 -14.83
C ARG A 42 -2.74 7.75 -15.97
N MET A 43 -1.48 7.94 -16.43
CA MET A 43 -0.90 7.24 -17.57
C MET A 43 0.17 6.24 -17.16
N VAL A 44 0.84 6.46 -16.03
CA VAL A 44 2.02 5.69 -15.61
C VAL A 44 1.74 4.96 -14.31
N ALA A 45 1.96 3.65 -14.33
CA ALA A 45 1.99 2.81 -13.16
C ALA A 45 3.01 1.67 -13.32
N TRP A 46 3.49 1.19 -12.19
CA TRP A 46 4.39 0.05 -12.08
C TRP A 46 3.80 -1.01 -11.16
N ALA A 47 4.09 -2.27 -11.43
CA ALA A 47 3.76 -3.40 -10.57
C ALA A 47 4.98 -4.30 -10.37
N SER A 48 5.05 -4.97 -9.23
CA SER A 48 6.12 -5.90 -8.88
C SER A 48 5.55 -7.26 -8.44
N GLY A 49 6.28 -8.33 -8.69
CA GLY A 49 5.81 -9.67 -8.40
C GLY A 49 6.91 -10.71 -8.25
N GLU A 50 6.49 -11.94 -8.16
CA GLU A 50 7.37 -13.09 -8.01
C GLU A 50 8.28 -13.30 -9.21
N ARG A 51 9.32 -14.15 -9.05
CA ARG A 51 10.29 -14.51 -10.07
C ARG A 51 11.03 -13.32 -10.67
N GLY A 52 11.36 -12.33 -9.84
CA GLY A 52 12.09 -11.17 -10.30
C GLY A 52 11.33 -10.28 -11.29
N THR A 53 9.99 -10.37 -11.34
CA THR A 53 9.17 -9.74 -12.36
C THR A 53 8.71 -8.35 -11.96
N TYR A 54 8.69 -7.45 -12.94
CA TYR A 54 8.00 -6.17 -12.86
C TYR A 54 7.09 -6.00 -14.09
N ALA A 55 6.12 -5.10 -13.97
CA ALA A 55 5.30 -4.64 -15.08
C ALA A 55 5.18 -3.12 -15.05
N ARG A 56 5.06 -2.50 -16.22
CA ARG A 56 4.93 -1.05 -16.37
C ARG A 56 3.91 -0.71 -17.45
N THR A 57 3.09 0.31 -17.19
CA THR A 57 2.29 0.99 -18.22
C THR A 57 2.67 2.46 -18.32
N THR A 58 2.60 3.02 -19.54
CA THR A 58 2.77 4.44 -19.82
C THR A 58 1.59 5.04 -20.61
N ASP A 59 0.55 4.24 -20.82
CA ASP A 59 -0.63 4.59 -21.62
C ASP A 59 -1.96 4.44 -20.84
N GLY A 60 -1.85 4.46 -19.50
CA GLY A 60 -3.02 4.37 -18.62
C GLY A 60 -3.54 2.94 -18.47
N GLY A 61 -2.71 1.94 -18.69
CA GLY A 61 -3.03 0.52 -18.56
C GLY A 61 -3.67 -0.10 -19.78
N ARG A 62 -3.68 0.58 -20.93
CA ARG A 62 -4.10 -0.03 -22.20
C ARG A 62 -3.14 -1.15 -22.62
N THR A 63 -1.84 -0.92 -22.35
CA THR A 63 -0.80 -1.94 -22.49
C THR A 63 0.09 -1.99 -21.24
N TRP A 64 0.57 -3.19 -20.92
CA TRP A 64 1.53 -3.43 -19.85
C TRP A 64 2.77 -4.11 -20.43
N THR A 65 3.93 -3.50 -20.26
CA THR A 65 5.23 -4.11 -20.57
C THR A 65 5.66 -4.89 -19.34
N VAL A 66 5.82 -6.21 -19.50
CA VAL A 66 6.30 -7.11 -18.46
C VAL A 66 7.77 -7.43 -18.71
N GLY A 67 8.60 -7.31 -17.68
CA GLY A 67 10.02 -7.64 -17.72
C GLY A 67 10.46 -8.40 -16.47
N GLN A 68 11.68 -8.92 -16.54
CA GLN A 68 12.35 -9.57 -15.42
C GLN A 68 13.68 -8.86 -15.15
N VAL A 69 13.97 -8.62 -13.88
CA VAL A 69 15.27 -8.05 -13.47
C VAL A 69 16.35 -9.12 -13.69
N PRO A 70 17.40 -8.81 -14.46
CA PRO A 70 18.46 -9.77 -14.74
C PRO A 70 19.12 -10.31 -13.46
N GLY A 71 19.25 -11.64 -13.37
CA GLY A 71 19.83 -12.30 -12.19
C GLY A 71 18.94 -12.32 -10.94
N ALA A 72 17.64 -11.98 -11.06
CA ALA A 72 16.69 -11.95 -9.95
C ALA A 72 15.54 -12.96 -10.07
N ALA A 73 15.67 -13.99 -10.92
CA ALA A 73 14.61 -14.98 -11.18
C ALA A 73 14.11 -15.72 -9.92
N GLU A 74 14.94 -15.83 -8.88
CA GLU A 74 14.62 -16.46 -7.60
C GLU A 74 14.03 -15.49 -6.57
N LEU A 75 13.91 -14.20 -6.90
CA LEU A 75 13.44 -13.17 -5.98
C LEU A 75 11.94 -12.93 -6.12
N ASP A 76 11.31 -12.65 -4.99
CA ASP A 76 9.90 -12.22 -4.92
C ASP A 76 9.88 -10.72 -4.59
N PHE A 77 9.57 -9.88 -5.59
CA PHE A 77 9.45 -8.44 -5.41
C PHE A 77 8.07 -8.11 -4.85
N ARG A 78 8.02 -7.73 -3.58
CA ARG A 78 6.77 -7.43 -2.89
C ARG A 78 6.47 -5.95 -2.74
N ASP A 79 7.42 -5.12 -3.13
CA ASP A 79 7.22 -3.68 -3.09
C ASP A 79 7.81 -3.01 -4.33
N VAL A 80 7.17 -1.93 -4.76
CA VAL A 80 7.61 -1.05 -5.84
C VAL A 80 7.25 0.39 -5.48
N ASP A 81 8.23 1.30 -5.52
CA ASP A 81 8.00 2.74 -5.44
C ASP A 81 8.56 3.42 -6.68
N ALA A 82 7.70 4.12 -7.44
CA ALA A 82 8.04 4.73 -8.71
C ALA A 82 7.77 6.24 -8.70
N PHE A 83 8.64 6.98 -9.38
CA PHE A 83 8.59 8.44 -9.46
C PHE A 83 8.11 8.97 -10.80
N ASP A 84 8.35 8.21 -11.86
CA ASP A 84 7.94 8.53 -13.23
C ASP A 84 7.93 7.26 -14.10
N ALA A 85 7.86 7.43 -15.43
CA ALA A 85 7.91 6.31 -16.37
C ALA A 85 9.27 5.60 -16.40
N ASP A 86 10.34 6.27 -16.00
CA ASP A 86 11.71 5.77 -16.16
C ASP A 86 12.34 5.35 -14.84
N THR A 87 11.93 5.98 -13.72
CA THR A 87 12.55 5.78 -12.41
C THR A 87 11.64 5.00 -11.47
N ALA A 88 12.09 3.82 -11.05
CA ALA A 88 11.43 2.97 -10.07
C ALA A 88 12.43 2.19 -9.21
N TYR A 89 11.97 1.82 -8.03
CA TYR A 89 12.67 0.93 -7.10
C TYR A 89 11.84 -0.33 -6.88
N LEU A 90 12.51 -1.48 -6.72
CA LEU A 90 11.91 -2.76 -6.37
C LEU A 90 12.57 -3.29 -5.12
N LEU A 91 11.78 -3.78 -4.17
CA LEU A 91 12.28 -4.47 -2.98
C LEU A 91 11.88 -5.93 -3.05
N SER A 92 12.87 -6.83 -2.96
CA SER A 92 12.65 -8.26 -2.81
C SER A 92 12.67 -8.66 -1.34
N ILE A 93 11.82 -9.61 -1.00
CA ILE A 93 11.76 -10.22 0.32
C ILE A 93 12.64 -11.47 0.42
N GLY A 94 12.83 -11.91 1.65
CA GLY A 94 13.53 -13.15 2.00
C GLY A 94 14.67 -12.90 2.95
N GLU A 95 15.08 -13.95 3.66
CA GLU A 95 16.16 -13.83 4.65
C GLU A 95 17.51 -13.49 4.02
N GLY A 96 18.25 -12.65 4.71
CA GLY A 96 19.61 -12.29 4.37
C GLY A 96 19.72 -11.67 2.97
N GLU A 97 20.60 -12.23 2.16
CA GLU A 97 20.91 -11.72 0.81
C GLU A 97 19.75 -11.75 -0.19
N LYS A 98 18.62 -12.38 0.13
CA LYS A 98 17.40 -12.32 -0.68
C LYS A 98 16.66 -10.99 -0.53
N SER A 99 16.87 -10.29 0.57
CA SER A 99 16.36 -8.93 0.78
C SER A 99 17.25 -7.93 0.04
N ARG A 100 16.74 -7.42 -1.09
CA ARG A 100 17.48 -6.53 -2.01
C ARG A 100 16.63 -5.38 -2.47
N ILE A 101 17.27 -4.24 -2.76
CA ILE A 101 16.65 -3.11 -3.43
C ILE A 101 17.35 -2.89 -4.77
N TYR A 102 16.56 -2.86 -5.83
CA TYR A 102 17.00 -2.53 -7.18
C TYR A 102 16.41 -1.18 -7.62
N LYS A 103 17.11 -0.48 -8.50
CA LYS A 103 16.68 0.77 -9.11
C LYS A 103 16.83 0.72 -10.62
N THR A 104 15.85 1.24 -11.32
CA THR A 104 15.96 1.62 -12.73
C THR A 104 15.85 3.13 -12.89
N THR A 105 16.44 3.68 -13.96
CA THR A 105 16.31 5.08 -14.40
C THR A 105 16.07 5.18 -15.91
N ASP A 106 15.78 4.06 -16.55
CA ASP A 106 15.58 3.92 -18.00
C ASP A 106 14.35 3.09 -18.36
N GLY A 107 13.35 3.09 -17.46
CA GLY A 107 12.07 2.43 -17.70
C GLY A 107 12.12 0.92 -17.59
N GLY A 108 13.11 0.38 -16.90
CA GLY A 108 13.31 -1.06 -16.72
C GLY A 108 14.19 -1.70 -17.77
N ALA A 109 14.78 -0.93 -18.71
CA ALA A 109 15.75 -1.46 -19.67
C ALA A 109 17.01 -1.98 -18.96
N SER A 110 17.42 -1.32 -17.86
CA SER A 110 18.45 -1.81 -16.96
C SER A 110 18.07 -1.63 -15.49
N TRP A 111 18.65 -2.46 -14.63
CA TRP A 111 18.44 -2.42 -13.18
C TRP A 111 19.77 -2.47 -12.44
N GLN A 112 19.92 -1.60 -11.46
CA GLN A 112 21.10 -1.52 -10.61
C GLN A 112 20.74 -2.01 -9.21
N LEU A 113 21.54 -2.94 -8.68
CA LEU A 113 21.45 -3.35 -7.27
C LEU A 113 21.93 -2.20 -6.39
N GLN A 114 21.03 -1.65 -5.56
CA GLN A 114 21.32 -0.52 -4.67
C GLN A 114 21.63 -1.00 -3.25
N PHE A 115 20.97 -2.07 -2.83
CA PHE A 115 21.13 -2.65 -1.50
C PHE A 115 20.98 -4.16 -1.55
N LYS A 116 21.80 -4.85 -0.77
CA LYS A 116 21.68 -6.28 -0.47
C LYS A 116 21.98 -6.44 1.02
N SER A 117 21.08 -7.08 1.76
CA SER A 117 21.29 -7.29 3.19
C SER A 117 22.51 -8.16 3.45
N SER A 118 23.37 -7.71 4.34
CA SER A 118 24.49 -8.49 4.88
C SER A 118 24.15 -9.18 6.21
N ARG A 119 22.95 -8.93 6.75
CA ARG A 119 22.47 -9.54 7.99
C ARG A 119 21.70 -10.82 7.68
N PRO A 120 22.18 -12.02 8.05
CA PRO A 120 21.52 -13.29 7.69
C PRO A 120 20.07 -13.40 8.16
N ALA A 121 19.76 -12.84 9.34
CA ALA A 121 18.42 -12.88 9.92
C ALA A 121 17.50 -11.73 9.47
N ALA A 122 17.97 -10.78 8.67
CA ALA A 122 17.11 -9.69 8.20
C ALA A 122 16.17 -10.18 7.10
N PHE A 123 14.91 -9.77 7.20
CA PHE A 123 13.88 -10.00 6.21
C PHE A 123 13.17 -8.66 5.96
N PHE A 124 13.49 -7.98 4.86
CA PHE A 124 12.90 -6.69 4.57
C PHE A 124 11.49 -6.83 4.00
N ASP A 125 10.53 -6.13 4.59
CA ASP A 125 9.10 -6.26 4.30
C ASP A 125 8.60 -5.23 3.30
N ALA A 126 9.03 -3.98 3.43
CA ALA A 126 8.58 -2.87 2.61
C ALA A 126 9.55 -1.68 2.65
N MET A 127 9.39 -0.79 1.67
CA MET A 127 10.09 0.49 1.55
C MET A 127 9.10 1.62 1.25
N ALA A 128 9.51 2.85 1.52
CA ALA A 128 8.76 4.04 1.13
C ALA A 128 9.72 5.22 0.92
N PHE A 129 9.34 6.16 0.05
CA PHE A 129 10.14 7.34 -0.24
C PHE A 129 9.37 8.62 0.08
N TRP A 130 9.99 9.56 0.80
CA TRP A 130 9.47 10.91 0.99
C TRP A 130 9.60 11.75 -0.27
N ASP A 131 10.72 11.58 -0.97
CA ASP A 131 11.05 12.22 -2.24
C ASP A 131 12.07 11.36 -3.01
N ARG A 132 12.61 11.88 -4.13
CA ARG A 132 13.54 11.12 -4.98
C ARG A 132 14.87 10.78 -4.31
N ASP A 133 15.27 11.53 -3.30
CA ASP A 133 16.54 11.35 -2.61
C ASP A 133 16.41 10.63 -1.28
N HIS A 134 15.27 10.77 -0.59
CA HIS A 134 15.08 10.27 0.75
C HIS A 134 14.11 9.09 0.80
N GLY A 135 14.60 7.94 1.21
CA GLY A 135 13.82 6.71 1.36
C GLY A 135 14.12 5.97 2.66
N ILE A 136 13.23 5.05 2.99
CA ILE A 136 13.28 4.20 4.16
C ILE A 136 12.84 2.79 3.80
N ALA A 137 13.45 1.77 4.38
CA ALA A 137 12.96 0.40 4.31
C ALA A 137 13.06 -0.25 5.70
N MET A 138 12.10 -1.13 6.01
CA MET A 138 12.03 -1.81 7.29
C MET A 138 12.09 -3.32 7.10
N SER A 139 12.69 -3.99 8.07
CA SER A 139 12.84 -5.44 8.16
C SER A 139 12.23 -5.94 9.46
N ASP A 140 11.90 -7.20 9.49
CA ASP A 140 11.62 -7.96 10.70
C ASP A 140 12.68 -7.74 11.79
N PRO A 141 12.37 -8.05 13.04
CA PRO A 141 13.31 -7.86 14.15
C PRO A 141 14.57 -8.69 13.98
N VAL A 142 15.70 -8.01 14.09
CA VAL A 142 17.03 -8.61 14.22
C VAL A 142 17.54 -8.33 15.62
N GLU A 143 17.89 -9.36 16.39
CA GLU A 143 18.33 -9.23 17.80
C GLU A 143 17.33 -8.42 18.66
N GLY A 144 16.01 -8.71 18.51
CA GLY A 144 14.94 -8.14 19.32
C GLY A 144 14.52 -6.70 18.97
N ARG A 145 14.94 -6.13 17.83
CA ARG A 145 14.50 -4.81 17.36
C ARG A 145 14.31 -4.83 15.85
N PHE A 146 13.28 -4.12 15.36
CA PHE A 146 13.08 -3.91 13.93
C PHE A 146 14.31 -3.22 13.33
N LEU A 147 14.78 -3.75 12.21
CA LEU A 147 15.89 -3.15 11.49
C LEU A 147 15.35 -2.18 10.44
N VAL A 148 15.87 -0.96 10.45
CA VAL A 148 15.49 0.08 9.51
C VAL A 148 16.74 0.61 8.81
N ILE A 149 16.63 0.76 7.50
CA ILE A 149 17.66 1.43 6.68
C ILE A 149 17.07 2.66 6.01
N THR A 150 17.90 3.66 5.79
CA THR A 150 17.52 4.90 5.11
C THR A 150 18.53 5.28 4.04
N THR A 151 18.04 6.00 3.03
CA THR A 151 18.88 6.69 2.03
C THR A 151 18.59 8.18 2.03
N SER A 152 19.58 8.99 1.67
CA SER A 152 19.45 10.43 1.44
C SER A 152 20.09 10.86 0.12
N ASP A 153 20.37 9.92 -0.76
CA ASP A 153 21.05 10.13 -2.03
C ASP A 153 20.42 9.37 -3.21
N GLY A 154 19.11 9.08 -3.08
CA GLY A 154 18.35 8.38 -4.11
C GLY A 154 18.74 6.91 -4.24
N GLY A 155 19.05 6.27 -3.10
CA GLY A 155 19.35 4.85 -3.01
C GLY A 155 20.78 4.47 -3.42
N ARG A 156 21.66 5.43 -3.73
CA ARG A 156 23.07 5.12 -4.00
C ARG A 156 23.76 4.52 -2.78
N THR A 157 23.37 4.98 -1.59
CA THR A 157 23.77 4.37 -0.32
C THR A 157 22.55 4.16 0.58
N TRP A 158 22.52 3.00 1.25
CA TRP A 158 21.56 2.69 2.29
C TRP A 158 22.29 2.44 3.60
N ARG A 159 21.82 3.03 4.69
CA ARG A 159 22.47 2.95 6.01
C ARG A 159 21.48 2.52 7.08
N GLU A 160 21.89 1.63 7.96
CA GLU A 160 21.11 1.27 9.14
C GLU A 160 20.95 2.48 10.05
N THR A 161 19.75 2.66 10.58
CA THR A 161 19.48 3.69 11.59
C THR A 161 19.94 3.22 12.98
N PRO A 162 20.24 4.14 13.91
CA PRO A 162 20.64 3.78 15.26
C PRO A 162 19.64 2.87 15.96
N ARG A 163 20.06 1.73 16.46
CA ARG A 163 19.19 0.72 17.08
C ARG A 163 18.63 1.19 18.43
N GLU A 164 19.35 2.06 19.13
CA GLU A 164 18.96 2.64 20.42
C GLU A 164 17.67 3.46 20.29
N GLY A 165 17.43 4.04 19.13
CA GLY A 165 16.22 4.79 18.79
C GLY A 165 14.98 3.93 18.49
N MET A 166 15.13 2.59 18.39
CA MET A 166 14.05 1.66 18.08
C MET A 166 13.58 0.94 19.36
N PRO A 167 12.28 1.03 19.73
CA PRO A 167 11.73 0.24 20.84
C PRO A 167 11.90 -1.27 20.59
N PRO A 168 12.02 -2.08 21.67
CA PRO A 168 12.09 -3.53 21.53
C PRO A 168 10.84 -4.10 20.83
N ALA A 169 11.06 -5.11 19.99
CA ALA A 169 9.99 -5.95 19.49
C ALA A 169 9.43 -6.82 20.64
N LEU A 170 8.16 -7.15 20.55
CA LEU A 170 7.53 -8.16 21.40
C LEU A 170 7.93 -9.57 20.92
N GLU A 171 7.77 -10.55 21.78
CA GLU A 171 7.99 -11.95 21.40
C GLU A 171 7.04 -12.35 20.27
N GLY A 172 7.58 -12.89 19.18
CA GLY A 172 6.81 -13.30 17.99
C GLY A 172 6.17 -12.14 17.21
N GLU A 173 6.64 -10.90 17.40
CA GLU A 173 6.21 -9.76 16.60
C GLU A 173 7.04 -9.65 15.31
N GLY A 174 6.37 -9.34 14.20
CA GLY A 174 7.01 -9.12 12.90
C GLY A 174 6.23 -8.17 12.02
N GLY A 175 6.82 -7.82 10.89
CA GLY A 175 6.19 -7.15 9.77
C GLY A 175 5.40 -8.11 8.90
N PHE A 176 4.71 -7.58 7.89
CA PHE A 176 4.01 -8.39 6.90
C PHE A 176 4.29 -7.87 5.49
N ALA A 177 5.13 -8.55 4.76
CA ALA A 177 5.47 -8.26 3.37
C ALA A 177 4.34 -8.65 2.41
N ALA A 178 3.16 -8.06 2.56
CA ALA A 178 1.97 -8.46 1.82
C ALA A 178 1.72 -7.64 0.56
N SER A 179 2.00 -6.33 0.60
CA SER A 179 1.58 -5.37 -0.43
C SER A 179 2.52 -4.19 -0.62
N GLY A 180 3.68 -4.16 0.07
CA GLY A 180 4.57 -2.99 0.13
C GLY A 180 4.04 -1.84 1.00
N THR A 181 2.87 -1.99 1.64
CA THR A 181 2.21 -0.87 2.35
C THR A 181 2.17 -1.03 3.88
N CYS A 182 2.94 -1.95 4.44
CA CYS A 182 3.10 -2.05 5.90
C CYS A 182 3.90 -0.87 6.47
N ILE A 183 4.68 -0.15 5.64
CA ILE A 183 5.31 1.14 5.96
C ILE A 183 4.71 2.25 5.10
N THR A 184 4.61 3.45 5.66
CA THR A 184 4.18 4.66 4.94
C THR A 184 4.92 5.89 5.45
N VAL A 185 5.05 6.90 4.59
CA VAL A 185 5.71 8.16 4.89
C VAL A 185 4.81 9.35 4.54
N GLU A 186 4.97 10.46 5.26
CA GLU A 186 4.22 11.69 5.00
C GLU A 186 5.04 12.93 5.37
N GLY A 187 4.85 14.00 4.62
CA GLY A 187 5.62 15.23 4.79
C GLY A 187 7.09 15.00 4.44
N ARG A 188 8.00 15.49 5.28
CA ARG A 188 9.46 15.42 5.01
C ARG A 188 10.19 14.34 5.83
N ARG A 189 9.64 13.92 6.98
CA ARG A 189 10.34 13.07 7.96
C ARG A 189 9.44 12.13 8.76
N ASN A 190 8.12 12.20 8.56
CA ASN A 190 7.23 11.29 9.28
C ASN A 190 7.21 9.94 8.60
N ALA A 191 7.28 8.87 9.40
CA ALA A 191 7.16 7.50 8.95
C ALA A 191 6.36 6.68 9.98
N TRP A 192 5.61 5.69 9.50
CA TRP A 192 4.88 4.73 10.32
C TRP A 192 4.98 3.36 9.70
N PHE A 193 5.08 2.33 10.53
CA PHE A 193 4.90 0.96 10.08
C PHE A 193 4.06 0.16 11.06
N GLY A 194 3.30 -0.79 10.51
CA GLY A 194 2.42 -1.69 11.25
C GLY A 194 3.07 -3.05 11.44
N THR A 195 2.76 -3.69 12.56
CA THR A 195 3.26 -5.01 12.95
C THR A 195 2.13 -5.92 13.41
N GLY A 196 2.43 -7.18 13.61
CA GLY A 196 1.54 -8.15 14.23
C GLY A 196 2.33 -9.29 14.86
N GLY A 197 1.65 -10.35 15.22
CA GLY A 197 2.24 -11.49 15.88
C GLY A 197 1.47 -11.89 17.14
N THR A 198 1.99 -12.87 17.88
CA THR A 198 1.26 -13.47 19.00
C THR A 198 1.05 -12.54 20.19
N SER A 199 1.94 -11.57 20.37
CA SER A 199 1.95 -10.68 21.54
C SER A 199 1.28 -9.33 21.32
N GLY A 200 0.82 -9.02 20.10
CA GLY A 200 0.09 -7.79 19.82
C GLY A 200 0.22 -7.32 18.37
N ALA A 201 -0.59 -6.33 18.01
CA ALA A 201 -0.48 -5.56 16.79
C ALA A 201 -0.20 -4.09 17.17
N ARG A 202 0.92 -3.56 16.69
CA ARG A 202 1.40 -2.23 17.08
C ARG A 202 1.71 -1.38 15.84
N VAL A 203 1.69 -0.06 16.02
CA VAL A 203 2.21 0.87 15.02
C VAL A 203 3.40 1.61 15.60
N PHE A 204 4.52 1.53 14.90
CA PHE A 204 5.71 2.32 15.15
C PHE A 204 5.61 3.63 14.37
N ARG A 205 6.02 4.74 14.98
CA ARG A 205 6.04 6.06 14.35
C ARG A 205 7.36 6.77 14.59
N SER A 206 7.86 7.43 13.56
CA SER A 206 9.02 8.33 13.61
C SER A 206 8.61 9.70 13.07
N THR A 207 9.24 10.76 13.60
CA THR A 207 9.06 12.16 13.13
C THR A 207 10.39 12.78 12.70
N ASP A 208 11.45 12.03 12.68
CA ASP A 208 12.83 12.48 12.43
C ASP A 208 13.54 11.71 11.30
N GLY A 209 12.75 11.09 10.40
CA GLY A 209 13.27 10.36 9.25
C GLY A 209 13.76 8.95 9.60
N GLY A 210 13.14 8.30 10.58
CA GLY A 210 13.46 6.92 10.96
C GLY A 210 14.61 6.78 11.96
N ARG A 211 15.09 7.89 12.55
CA ARG A 211 16.20 7.84 13.53
C ARG A 211 15.74 7.37 14.90
N THR A 212 14.58 7.88 15.34
CA THR A 212 13.96 7.45 16.59
C THR A 212 12.50 7.08 16.36
N TRP A 213 12.03 6.14 17.15
CA TRP A 213 10.69 5.58 17.03
C TRP A 213 9.97 5.57 18.37
N ALA A 214 8.70 5.85 18.34
CA ALA A 214 7.75 5.57 19.40
C ALA A 214 6.77 4.52 18.91
N VAL A 215 6.21 3.72 19.81
CA VAL A 215 5.29 2.63 19.46
C VAL A 215 4.00 2.73 20.25
N ALA A 216 2.88 2.42 19.63
CA ALA A 216 1.56 2.35 20.23
C ALA A 216 0.90 1.00 19.93
N ALA A 217 0.25 0.41 20.91
CA ALA A 217 -0.63 -0.74 20.72
C ALA A 217 -1.89 -0.33 19.97
N THR A 218 -2.45 -1.26 19.22
CA THR A 218 -3.70 -1.05 18.47
C THR A 218 -4.74 -2.09 18.84
N PRO A 219 -6.04 -1.81 18.59
CA PRO A 219 -7.10 -2.80 18.75
C PRO A 219 -7.22 -3.78 17.58
N VAL A 220 -6.30 -3.73 16.60
CA VAL A 220 -6.31 -4.66 15.44
C VAL A 220 -6.04 -6.09 15.94
N ALA A 221 -6.74 -7.06 15.34
CA ALA A 221 -6.56 -8.47 15.64
C ALA A 221 -5.09 -8.88 15.49
N HIS A 222 -4.61 -9.70 16.39
CA HIS A 222 -3.24 -10.19 16.40
C HIS A 222 -3.17 -11.69 16.62
N GLY A 223 -2.10 -12.32 16.23
CA GLY A 223 -1.88 -13.76 16.29
C GLY A 223 -0.74 -14.17 15.39
N LYS A 224 -0.44 -15.47 15.34
CA LYS A 224 0.67 -16.00 14.52
C LYS A 224 0.57 -15.59 13.04
N SER A 225 -0.66 -15.44 12.52
CA SER A 225 -0.99 -15.05 11.13
C SER A 225 -1.80 -13.77 11.05
N ALA A 226 -1.90 -13.03 12.16
CA ALA A 226 -2.77 -11.86 12.26
C ALA A 226 -2.02 -10.63 12.76
N GLY A 227 -2.40 -9.46 12.25
CA GLY A 227 -1.83 -8.18 12.60
C GLY A 227 -2.24 -7.07 11.66
N ILE A 228 -1.42 -6.01 11.63
CA ILE A 228 -1.54 -4.89 10.71
C ILE A 228 -0.74 -5.21 9.46
N PHE A 229 -1.38 -5.22 8.30
CA PHE A 229 -0.77 -5.49 7.01
C PHE A 229 -0.51 -4.22 6.20
N SER A 230 -1.25 -3.15 6.49
CA SER A 230 -1.12 -1.89 5.79
C SER A 230 -1.46 -0.73 6.68
N VAL A 231 -0.70 0.36 6.55
CA VAL A 231 -0.96 1.65 7.19
C VAL A 231 -0.96 2.75 6.14
N ALA A 232 -1.91 3.68 6.24
CA ALA A 232 -1.97 4.84 5.37
C ALA A 232 -2.17 6.11 6.22
N PHE A 233 -1.41 7.15 5.91
CA PHE A 233 -1.54 8.45 6.55
C PHE A 233 -1.86 9.50 5.48
N ARG A 234 -2.85 10.33 5.78
CA ARG A 234 -3.25 11.45 4.95
C ARG A 234 -2.41 12.69 5.23
N ASP A 235 -2.08 12.87 6.50
CA ASP A 235 -1.29 13.95 7.06
C ASP A 235 -0.60 13.46 8.35
N ALA A 236 0.17 14.33 9.00
CA ALA A 236 0.90 13.98 10.22
C ALA A 236 0.02 13.54 11.41
N ARG A 237 -1.32 13.66 11.31
CA ARG A 237 -2.26 13.37 12.42
C ARG A 237 -3.23 12.24 12.11
N ARG A 238 -3.72 12.12 10.88
CA ARG A 238 -4.83 11.23 10.50
C ARG A 238 -4.32 10.05 9.71
N GLY A 239 -4.56 8.86 10.23
CA GLY A 239 -4.16 7.62 9.60
C GLY A 239 -5.11 6.47 9.88
N VAL A 240 -4.96 5.43 9.09
CA VAL A 240 -5.73 4.18 9.15
C VAL A 240 -4.76 3.02 9.10
N ALA A 241 -5.04 1.99 9.90
CA ALA A 241 -4.39 0.70 9.86
C ALA A 241 -5.44 -0.37 9.50
N VAL A 242 -5.11 -1.26 8.58
CA VAL A 242 -5.94 -2.43 8.26
C VAL A 242 -5.12 -3.71 8.31
N GLY A 243 -5.81 -4.82 8.49
CA GLY A 243 -5.19 -6.14 8.53
C GLY A 243 -6.20 -7.25 8.77
N GLY A 244 -5.98 -8.04 9.81
CA GLY A 244 -6.75 -9.23 10.16
C GLY A 244 -5.88 -10.47 10.15
N ASP A 245 -6.48 -11.64 9.96
CA ASP A 245 -5.82 -12.95 9.87
C ASP A 245 -5.83 -13.43 8.40
N TYR A 246 -4.66 -13.51 7.75
CA TYR A 246 -4.58 -13.93 6.34
C TYR A 246 -4.91 -15.41 6.11
N THR A 247 -4.98 -16.22 7.18
CA THR A 247 -5.44 -17.62 7.09
C THR A 247 -6.96 -17.74 7.25
N LYS A 248 -7.63 -16.65 7.61
CA LYS A 248 -9.08 -16.52 7.78
C LYS A 248 -9.61 -15.33 7.00
N GLU A 249 -9.42 -15.37 5.69
CA GLU A 249 -9.63 -14.25 4.79
C GLU A 249 -11.01 -13.58 4.89
N SER A 250 -12.05 -14.33 5.27
CA SER A 250 -13.42 -13.81 5.42
C SER A 250 -13.71 -13.27 6.83
N GLU A 251 -12.80 -13.43 7.80
CA GLU A 251 -12.98 -12.91 9.15
C GLU A 251 -12.67 -11.42 9.20
N SER A 252 -13.65 -10.61 9.64
CA SER A 252 -13.53 -9.16 9.71
C SER A 252 -13.37 -8.59 11.12
N LYS A 253 -13.29 -9.44 12.14
CA LYS A 253 -13.21 -9.00 13.55
C LYS A 253 -11.91 -8.22 13.79
N ASN A 254 -12.06 -6.98 14.30
CA ASN A 254 -10.93 -6.11 14.66
C ASN A 254 -9.88 -5.95 13.54
N ASN A 255 -10.31 -5.82 12.28
CA ASN A 255 -9.42 -5.74 11.13
C ASN A 255 -9.04 -4.31 10.71
N ALA A 256 -9.53 -3.28 11.42
CA ALA A 256 -9.20 -1.89 11.14
C ALA A 256 -9.20 -1.01 12.40
N ALA A 257 -8.34 0.00 12.39
CA ALA A 257 -8.27 1.04 13.39
C ALA A 257 -7.90 2.39 12.76
N VAL A 258 -8.31 3.48 13.41
CA VAL A 258 -8.02 4.85 12.99
C VAL A 258 -7.26 5.62 14.07
N THR A 259 -6.45 6.59 13.64
CA THR A 259 -5.79 7.55 14.52
C THR A 259 -6.11 8.98 14.09
N ARG A 260 -6.13 9.91 15.06
CA ARG A 260 -6.31 11.36 14.83
C ARG A 260 -5.20 12.21 15.46
N ASP A 261 -4.21 11.53 16.04
CA ASP A 261 -3.11 12.14 16.80
C ASP A 261 -1.72 11.72 16.31
N GLY A 262 -1.65 11.22 15.07
CA GLY A 262 -0.42 10.80 14.42
C GLY A 262 0.07 9.43 14.86
N GLY A 263 -0.82 8.56 15.30
CA GLY A 263 -0.48 7.19 15.70
C GLY A 263 -0.04 7.09 17.16
N ARG A 264 -0.34 8.10 18.00
CA ARG A 264 -0.13 7.99 19.45
C ARG A 264 -1.19 7.12 20.10
N THR A 265 -2.42 7.24 19.61
CA THR A 265 -3.55 6.37 20.01
C THR A 265 -4.30 5.84 18.79
N TRP A 266 -4.88 4.67 18.91
CA TRP A 266 -5.64 4.00 17.88
C TRP A 266 -7.00 3.56 18.38
N ILE A 267 -8.04 3.79 17.60
CA ILE A 267 -9.44 3.52 17.94
C ILE A 267 -9.99 2.51 16.94
N SER A 268 -10.63 1.45 17.45
CA SER A 268 -11.33 0.46 16.63
C SER A 268 -12.50 1.11 15.89
N VAL A 269 -12.73 0.70 14.65
CA VAL A 269 -13.88 1.14 13.86
C VAL A 269 -15.15 0.31 14.15
N GLY A 270 -15.08 -0.64 15.05
CA GLY A 270 -16.24 -1.43 15.48
C GLY A 270 -16.86 -2.25 14.33
N ASP A 271 -18.19 -2.23 14.22
CA ASP A 271 -18.92 -2.99 13.19
C ASP A 271 -18.94 -2.32 11.81
N ALA A 272 -18.56 -1.07 11.73
CA ALA A 272 -18.44 -0.34 10.47
C ALA A 272 -17.13 -0.62 9.70
N ARG A 273 -16.48 -1.74 9.98
CA ARG A 273 -15.16 -2.17 9.47
C ARG A 273 -15.20 -2.71 8.03
N PRO A 274 -14.04 -2.87 7.37
CA PRO A 274 -13.92 -3.58 6.10
C PRO A 274 -14.39 -5.04 6.19
N ASN A 275 -14.84 -5.61 5.08
CA ASN A 275 -15.36 -6.98 5.03
C ASN A 275 -14.26 -8.01 4.75
N GLY A 276 -13.74 -8.66 5.81
CA GLY A 276 -12.68 -9.65 5.75
C GLY A 276 -11.27 -9.07 5.95
N TYR A 277 -10.27 -9.91 5.85
CA TYR A 277 -8.86 -9.53 5.86
C TYR A 277 -8.53 -8.56 4.73
N ARG A 278 -7.80 -7.49 5.04
CA ARG A 278 -7.31 -6.51 4.05
C ARG A 278 -5.80 -6.39 4.11
N SER A 279 -5.17 -6.65 2.97
CA SER A 279 -3.72 -6.60 2.80
C SER A 279 -3.18 -5.21 2.49
N CYS A 280 -4.05 -4.31 2.00
CA CYS A 280 -3.65 -2.96 1.61
C CYS A 280 -4.76 -1.96 1.88
N VAL A 281 -4.39 -0.75 2.30
CA VAL A 281 -5.25 0.43 2.37
C VAL A 281 -4.52 1.65 1.80
N ALA A 282 -5.20 2.46 1.01
CA ALA A 282 -4.63 3.67 0.44
C ALA A 282 -5.66 4.81 0.37
N TYR A 283 -5.20 6.05 0.55
CA TYR A 283 -6.00 7.25 0.31
C TYR A 283 -6.17 7.49 -1.19
N VAL A 284 -7.41 7.74 -1.62
CA VAL A 284 -7.75 8.10 -2.99
C VAL A 284 -7.67 9.61 -3.13
N ARG A 285 -6.48 10.12 -3.45
CA ARG A 285 -6.25 11.55 -3.63
C ARG A 285 -7.01 12.05 -4.87
N GLY A 286 -7.66 13.22 -4.78
CA GLY A 286 -8.50 13.77 -5.83
C GLY A 286 -9.97 13.30 -5.82
N ALA A 287 -10.36 12.39 -4.92
CA ALA A 287 -11.75 12.00 -4.68
C ALA A 287 -12.33 12.58 -3.38
N GLY A 288 -11.69 13.60 -2.84
CA GLY A 288 -11.95 14.17 -1.52
C GLY A 288 -10.94 13.66 -0.49
N ASP A 289 -10.71 14.50 0.50
CA ASP A 289 -9.64 14.31 1.47
C ASP A 289 -9.80 13.13 2.43
N ALA A 290 -10.98 12.53 2.51
CA ALA A 290 -11.31 11.47 3.45
C ALA A 290 -11.52 10.10 2.79
N MET A 291 -11.38 10.02 1.46
CA MET A 291 -11.65 8.77 0.74
C MET A 291 -10.48 7.81 0.82
N LEU A 292 -10.80 6.57 1.16
CA LEU A 292 -9.88 5.43 1.22
C LEU A 292 -10.44 4.25 0.44
N VAL A 293 -9.55 3.44 -0.07
CA VAL A 293 -9.85 2.10 -0.58
C VAL A 293 -8.98 1.09 0.16
N ALA A 294 -9.59 -0.01 0.59
CA ALA A 294 -8.90 -1.18 1.13
C ALA A 294 -9.15 -2.39 0.23
N VAL A 295 -8.12 -3.18 -0.02
CA VAL A 295 -8.22 -4.40 -0.83
C VAL A 295 -7.66 -5.60 -0.08
N GLY A 296 -8.18 -6.76 -0.42
CA GLY A 296 -7.73 -8.05 0.09
C GLY A 296 -8.19 -9.19 -0.83
N PRO A 297 -7.91 -10.46 -0.50
CA PRO A 297 -8.24 -11.59 -1.36
C PRO A 297 -9.75 -11.79 -1.54
N THR A 298 -10.58 -11.30 -0.61
CA THR A 298 -12.04 -11.46 -0.65
C THR A 298 -12.78 -10.24 -1.22
N GLY A 299 -12.06 -9.26 -1.79
CA GLY A 299 -12.67 -8.09 -2.41
C GLY A 299 -12.13 -6.76 -1.93
N SER A 300 -12.89 -5.70 -2.19
CA SER A 300 -12.52 -4.32 -1.94
C SER A 300 -13.58 -3.58 -1.13
N ASP A 301 -13.13 -2.69 -0.25
CA ASP A 301 -13.99 -1.77 0.50
C ASP A 301 -13.51 -0.33 0.30
N TYR A 302 -14.42 0.62 0.47
CA TYR A 302 -14.11 2.04 0.47
C TYR A 302 -14.70 2.73 1.70
N SER A 303 -14.05 3.80 2.11
CA SER A 303 -14.51 4.73 3.12
C SER A 303 -14.54 6.15 2.56
N THR A 304 -15.53 6.95 2.98
CA THR A 304 -15.61 8.38 2.63
C THR A 304 -15.48 9.30 3.84
N ASP A 305 -15.18 8.72 5.00
CA ASP A 305 -15.11 9.40 6.31
C ASP A 305 -13.79 9.13 7.06
N ALA A 306 -12.71 9.02 6.27
CA ALA A 306 -11.34 8.79 6.78
C ALA A 306 -11.19 7.48 7.56
N GLY A 307 -11.89 6.43 7.14
CA GLY A 307 -11.78 5.08 7.70
C GLY A 307 -12.70 4.82 8.88
N ALA A 308 -13.58 5.76 9.26
CA ALA A 308 -14.53 5.55 10.36
C ALA A 308 -15.63 4.55 10.00
N SER A 309 -16.03 4.49 8.73
CA SER A 309 -16.93 3.46 8.23
C SER A 309 -16.56 2.99 6.82
N TRP A 310 -16.94 1.74 6.50
CA TRP A 310 -16.55 1.07 5.27
C TRP A 310 -17.76 0.44 4.57
N ARG A 311 -17.69 0.40 3.23
CA ARG A 311 -18.68 -0.21 2.34
C ARG A 311 -17.96 -1.05 1.30
N SER A 312 -18.42 -2.28 1.08
CA SER A 312 -17.86 -3.16 0.05
C SER A 312 -18.22 -2.71 -1.37
N PHE A 313 -17.26 -2.88 -2.29
CA PHE A 313 -17.47 -2.73 -3.71
C PHE A 313 -16.59 -3.75 -4.47
N GLY A 314 -17.20 -4.66 -5.18
CA GLY A 314 -16.47 -5.71 -5.90
C GLY A 314 -15.93 -6.83 -5.02
N ALA A 315 -16.12 -8.05 -5.47
CA ALA A 315 -15.67 -9.29 -4.81
C ALA A 315 -14.32 -9.80 -5.35
N GLU A 316 -13.76 -9.11 -6.37
CA GLU A 316 -12.50 -9.49 -6.96
C GLU A 316 -11.35 -9.24 -5.99
N GLY A 317 -10.52 -10.27 -5.77
CA GLY A 317 -9.41 -10.22 -4.82
C GLY A 317 -8.18 -9.53 -5.41
N PHE A 318 -7.57 -8.65 -4.61
CA PHE A 318 -6.29 -8.01 -4.90
C PHE A 318 -5.36 -8.07 -3.68
N HIS A 319 -4.05 -8.00 -3.92
CA HIS A 319 -3.06 -7.94 -2.85
C HIS A 319 -2.72 -6.52 -2.46
N THR A 320 -2.69 -5.62 -3.44
CA THR A 320 -2.20 -4.25 -3.30
C THR A 320 -3.02 -3.28 -4.14
N ALA A 321 -3.06 -2.02 -3.73
CA ALA A 321 -3.62 -0.91 -4.48
C ALA A 321 -2.82 0.36 -4.21
N SER A 322 -2.69 1.20 -5.23
CA SER A 322 -2.01 2.50 -5.14
C SER A 322 -2.77 3.54 -5.92
N PHE A 323 -2.78 4.77 -5.41
CA PHE A 323 -3.41 5.92 -6.03
C PHE A 323 -2.40 7.04 -6.22
N THR A 324 -2.57 7.81 -7.28
CA THR A 324 -1.69 8.93 -7.62
C THR A 324 -1.58 9.94 -6.48
N ARG A 325 -0.35 10.41 -6.19
CA ARG A 325 -0.09 11.35 -5.09
C ARG A 325 -0.48 12.79 -5.38
N ALA A 326 -0.56 13.20 -6.66
CA ALA A 326 -0.84 14.59 -7.06
C ALA A 326 -1.67 14.70 -8.33
N GLY A 327 -2.55 15.73 -8.37
CA GLY A 327 -3.16 16.38 -9.53
C GLY A 327 -3.85 15.51 -10.59
N GLY A 328 -5.08 15.86 -10.97
CA GLY A 328 -5.74 15.27 -12.14
C GLY A 328 -6.83 14.25 -11.85
N GLY A 329 -7.40 14.24 -10.63
CA GLY A 329 -8.51 13.35 -10.25
C GLY A 329 -8.05 11.99 -9.73
N ALA A 330 -9.00 11.21 -9.22
CA ALA A 330 -8.76 9.89 -8.66
C ALA A 330 -8.27 8.91 -9.75
N ALA A 331 -7.01 8.57 -9.75
CA ALA A 331 -6.45 7.52 -10.59
C ALA A 331 -5.66 6.54 -9.73
N GLY A 332 -5.84 5.25 -9.98
CA GLY A 332 -5.18 4.22 -9.21
C GLY A 332 -5.26 2.87 -9.90
N TRP A 333 -4.47 1.94 -9.40
CA TRP A 333 -4.45 0.55 -9.83
C TRP A 333 -4.42 -0.38 -8.63
N ALA A 334 -4.98 -1.56 -8.83
CA ALA A 334 -4.84 -2.71 -7.94
C ALA A 334 -4.17 -3.86 -8.68
N ALA A 335 -3.44 -4.69 -7.94
CA ALA A 335 -2.76 -5.85 -8.51
C ALA A 335 -2.90 -7.08 -7.58
N GLY A 336 -2.82 -8.29 -8.15
CA GLY A 336 -3.11 -9.51 -7.40
C GLY A 336 -2.62 -10.79 -8.10
N GLU A 337 -3.31 -11.88 -7.82
CA GLU A 337 -3.01 -13.21 -8.33
C GLU A 337 -3.15 -13.32 -9.85
N ARG A 338 -2.40 -14.25 -10.44
CA ARG A 338 -2.53 -14.68 -11.85
C ARG A 338 -2.48 -13.53 -12.84
N GLY A 339 -1.54 -12.61 -12.66
CA GLY A 339 -1.36 -11.46 -13.53
C GLY A 339 -2.46 -10.40 -13.45
N ARG A 340 -3.34 -10.48 -12.45
CA ARG A 340 -4.45 -9.55 -12.30
C ARG A 340 -3.94 -8.15 -12.03
N ILE A 341 -4.33 -7.23 -12.90
CA ILE A 341 -4.21 -5.79 -12.71
C ILE A 341 -5.55 -5.16 -13.05
N ALA A 342 -5.97 -4.18 -12.29
CA ALA A 342 -7.19 -3.43 -12.57
C ALA A 342 -6.99 -1.94 -12.29
N LYS A 343 -7.66 -1.11 -13.10
CA LYS A 343 -7.68 0.35 -12.96
C LYS A 343 -8.90 0.80 -12.20
N TYR A 344 -8.72 1.76 -11.32
CA TYR A 344 -9.81 2.37 -10.57
C TYR A 344 -10.72 3.23 -11.46
N THR A 345 -12.05 3.02 -11.36
CA THR A 345 -13.06 3.70 -12.16
C THR A 345 -13.97 4.64 -11.38
N GLY A 346 -13.73 4.82 -10.07
CA GLY A 346 -14.51 5.74 -9.25
C GLY A 346 -14.33 7.20 -9.69
N ALA A 347 -15.41 7.98 -9.64
CA ALA A 347 -15.39 9.37 -10.03
C ALA A 347 -14.53 10.23 -9.09
N ALA A 348 -13.75 11.14 -9.68
CA ALA A 348 -13.24 12.29 -8.94
C ALA A 348 -14.45 13.16 -8.55
N ARG A 349 -14.57 13.55 -7.29
CA ARG A 349 -15.49 14.63 -6.91
C ARG A 349 -14.85 15.94 -7.36
N ASN A 350 -15.57 16.66 -8.24
CA ASN A 350 -15.24 18.05 -8.60
C ASN A 350 -15.35 18.94 -7.38
#